data_dfc031db7b1cd2b4c35744c2bf29f4c8
#
_entry.id   dfc031db7b1cd2b4c35744c2bf29f4c8
#
_cell.length_a   1.000
_cell.length_b   1.000
_cell.length_c   1.000
_cell.angle_alpha   90.00
_cell.angle_beta   90.00
_cell.angle_gamma   90.00
#
_symmetry.space_group_name_H-M   'P 1'
#
loop_
_entity.id
_entity.type
_entity.pdbx_description
1 polymer ?
#
loop_
_entity_poly.entity_id
_entity_poly.type
_entity_poly.pdbx_seq_one_letter_code
_entity_poly.pdbx_strand_id
1 'polypeptide(L)' 'MDPALRVGDLVTPVRVTPAFQEKHGFGVVTQILTEELKNGNMITYEVKFVKSLQAFRFGYDALRHYGQD' A
#
# COMPACT_ATOMS: atom_id res chain seq x y z
N MET A 1 -2.10 -10.59 -14.93
CA MET A 1 -0.91 -10.22 -14.16
C MET A 1 -1.08 -8.82 -13.63
N ASP A 2 -1.00 -8.68 -12.34
CA ASP A 2 -1.14 -7.37 -11.74
C ASP A 2 0.13 -6.55 -11.95
N PRO A 3 -0.01 -5.31 -12.38
CA PRO A 3 1.18 -4.46 -12.50
C PRO A 3 1.76 -4.18 -11.12
N ALA A 4 3.07 -4.04 -11.07
CA ALA A 4 3.73 -3.64 -9.84
C ALA A 4 3.27 -2.25 -9.44
N LEU A 5 3.17 -2.02 -8.14
CA LEU A 5 2.84 -0.70 -7.63
C LEU A 5 4.05 0.23 -7.77
N ARG A 6 3.78 1.50 -7.99
CA ARG A 6 4.80 2.52 -8.16
C ARG A 6 4.53 3.68 -7.23
N VAL A 7 5.57 4.42 -6.92
CA VAL A 7 5.41 5.68 -6.18
C VAL A 7 4.44 6.58 -6.93
N GLY A 8 3.45 7.10 -6.23
CA GLY A 8 2.40 7.92 -6.80
C GLY A 8 1.12 7.17 -7.10
N ASP A 9 1.13 5.84 -7.07
CA ASP A 9 -0.07 5.06 -7.33
C ASP A 9 -1.08 5.20 -6.19
N LEU A 10 -2.35 5.26 -6.56
CA LEU A 10 -3.45 5.24 -5.59
C LEU A 10 -3.76 3.80 -5.23
N VAL A 11 -3.78 3.52 -3.94
CA VAL A 11 -3.93 2.15 -3.45
C VAL A 11 -4.88 2.10 -2.27
N THR A 12 -5.37 0.88 -2.02
CA THR A 12 -6.15 0.61 -0.83
C THR A 12 -5.72 -0.75 -0.28
N PRO A 13 -5.68 -0.92 1.05
CA PRO A 13 -5.37 -2.23 1.62
C PRO A 13 -6.46 -3.24 1.30
N VAL A 14 -6.05 -4.50 1.10
CA VAL A 14 -7.01 -5.55 0.74
C VAL A 14 -7.72 -6.14 1.96
N ARG A 15 -7.15 -5.97 3.16
CA ARG A 15 -7.72 -6.55 4.38
C ARG A 15 -7.75 -5.50 5.48
N VAL A 16 -8.78 -4.67 5.45
CA VAL A 16 -8.97 -3.68 6.50
C VAL A 16 -10.43 -3.68 6.90
N THR A 17 -10.67 -3.21 8.12
CA THR A 17 -12.02 -3.06 8.61
C THR A 17 -12.69 -1.85 7.95
N PRO A 18 -14.04 -1.83 7.92
CA PRO A 18 -14.73 -0.62 7.46
C PRO A 18 -14.36 0.63 8.25
N ALA A 19 -14.10 0.47 9.56
CA ALA A 19 -13.67 1.60 10.39
C ALA A 19 -12.35 2.17 9.93
N PHE A 20 -11.40 1.31 9.53
CA PHE A 20 -10.12 1.77 9.01
C PHE A 20 -10.32 2.56 7.71
N GLN A 21 -11.12 2.03 6.78
CA GLN A 21 -11.38 2.70 5.51
C GLN A 21 -12.06 4.05 5.71
N GLU A 22 -13.00 4.12 6.65
CA GLU A 22 -13.69 5.36 6.93
C GLU A 22 -12.75 6.41 7.50
N LYS A 23 -11.84 5.98 8.36
CA LYS A 23 -10.88 6.89 9.00
C LYS A 23 -9.78 7.36 8.06
N HIS A 24 -9.26 6.47 7.22
CA HIS A 24 -8.05 6.75 6.44
C HIS A 24 -8.32 6.95 4.94
N GLY A 25 -9.35 6.32 4.40
CA GLY A 25 -9.64 6.39 2.98
C GLY A 25 -8.65 5.59 2.15
N PHE A 26 -8.42 6.03 0.92
CA PHE A 26 -7.39 5.43 0.10
C PHE A 26 -6.04 6.11 0.38
N GLY A 27 -4.98 5.53 -0.14
CA GLY A 27 -3.64 6.04 0.08
C GLY A 27 -2.85 6.20 -1.20
N VAL A 28 -1.70 6.83 -1.07
CA VAL A 28 -0.76 7.03 -2.16
C VAL A 28 0.56 6.38 -1.77
N VAL A 29 1.14 5.59 -2.67
CA VAL A 29 2.45 4.99 -2.44
C VAL A 29 3.49 6.11 -2.46
N THR A 30 4.17 6.31 -1.34
CA THR A 30 5.18 7.36 -1.21
C THR A 30 6.59 6.82 -1.30
N GLN A 31 6.78 5.52 -1.01
CA GLN A 31 8.11 4.93 -1.03
C GLN A 31 8.00 3.43 -1.21
N ILE A 32 8.95 2.88 -1.93
CA ILE A 32 9.06 1.43 -2.11
C ILE A 32 10.39 1.01 -1.49
N LEU A 33 10.30 0.09 -0.52
CA LEU A 33 11.46 -0.39 0.22
C LEU A 33 11.72 -1.84 -0.15
N THR A 34 12.96 -2.13 -0.51
CA THR A 34 13.36 -3.49 -0.81
C THR A 34 14.39 -3.93 0.21
N GLU A 35 14.15 -5.07 0.85
CA GLU A 35 15.06 -5.62 1.83
C GLU A 35 15.55 -6.97 1.35
N GLU A 36 16.87 -7.18 1.37
CA GLU A 36 17.44 -8.46 1.01
C GLU A 36 17.36 -9.41 2.19
N LEU A 37 16.78 -10.57 1.94
CA LEU A 37 16.69 -11.64 2.92
C LEU A 37 17.49 -12.84 2.41
N LYS A 38 17.76 -13.79 3.29
CA LYS A 38 18.50 -15.00 2.91
C LYS A 38 17.82 -15.76 1.79
N ASN A 39 16.50 -15.72 1.73
CA ASN A 39 15.70 -16.50 0.76
C ASN A 39 15.12 -15.62 -0.34
N GLY A 40 15.64 -14.43 -0.53
CA GLY A 40 15.12 -13.54 -1.57
C GLY A 40 14.93 -12.13 -1.05
N ASN A 41 14.10 -11.35 -1.74
CA ASN A 41 13.86 -9.97 -1.41
C ASN A 41 12.46 -9.80 -0.85
N MET A 42 12.33 -8.89 0.10
CA MET A 42 11.04 -8.48 0.62
C MET A 42 10.76 -7.06 0.16
N ILE A 43 9.58 -6.85 -0.42
CA ILE A 43 9.16 -5.53 -0.88
C ILE A 43 8.09 -5.00 0.07
N THR A 44 8.31 -3.79 0.55
CA THR A 44 7.39 -3.10 1.44
C THR A 44 7.06 -1.75 0.84
N TYR A 45 5.79 -1.40 0.86
CA TYR A 45 5.33 -0.10 0.37
C TYR A 45 4.98 0.80 1.55
N GLU A 46 5.44 2.04 1.50
CA GLU A 46 4.99 3.05 2.44
C GLU A 46 3.86 3.83 1.76
N VAL A 47 2.73 3.91 2.47
CA VAL A 47 1.51 4.51 1.93
C VAL A 47 1.04 5.60 2.87
N LYS A 48 0.81 6.78 2.32
CA LYS A 48 0.23 7.90 3.07
C LYS A 48 -1.24 8.00 2.72
N PHE A 49 -2.10 7.95 3.72
CA PHE A 49 -3.54 7.95 3.52
C PHE A 49 -4.08 9.37 3.44
N VAL A 50 -5.00 9.60 2.49
CA VAL A 50 -5.44 10.95 2.16
C VAL A 50 -6.33 11.59 3.20
N LYS A 51 -7.11 10.79 3.94
CA LYS A 51 -8.02 11.33 4.95
C LYS A 51 -7.32 11.67 6.26
N SER A 52 -6.44 10.78 6.72
CA SER A 52 -5.79 10.94 8.03
C SER A 52 -4.41 11.57 7.93
N LEU A 53 -3.82 11.58 6.74
CA LEU A 53 -2.45 12.01 6.49
C LEU A 53 -1.42 11.17 7.25
N GLN A 54 -1.81 9.98 7.69
CA GLN A 54 -0.91 9.04 8.36
C GLN A 54 -0.30 8.10 7.36
N ALA A 55 0.94 7.70 7.61
CA ALA A 55 1.66 6.77 6.75
C ALA A 55 1.78 5.42 7.45
N PHE A 56 1.59 4.36 6.67
CA PHE A 56 1.74 2.99 7.14
C PHE A 56 2.53 2.20 6.12
N ARG A 57 3.13 1.11 6.56
CA ARG A 57 3.87 0.21 5.69
C ARG A 57 3.10 -1.08 5.47
N PHE A 58 3.11 -1.55 4.23
CA PHE A 58 2.38 -2.75 3.82
C PHE A 58 3.29 -3.64 2.99
N GLY A 59 3.12 -4.96 3.13
CA GLY A 59 3.77 -5.91 2.25
C GLY A 59 3.22 -5.80 0.82
N TYR A 60 3.93 -6.40 -0.12
CA TYR A 60 3.59 -6.24 -1.54
C TYR A 60 2.21 -6.82 -1.90
N ASP A 61 1.74 -7.81 -1.13
CA ASP A 61 0.46 -8.46 -1.40
C ASP A 61 -0.69 -7.88 -0.56
N ALA A 62 -0.45 -6.83 0.20
CA ALA A 62 -1.43 -6.25 1.10
C ALA A 62 -2.19 -5.07 0.49
N LEU A 63 -1.83 -4.66 -0.71
CA LEU A 63 -2.41 -3.51 -1.38
C LEU A 63 -2.94 -3.87 -2.75
N ARG A 64 -3.91 -3.09 -3.20
CA ARG A 64 -4.39 -3.15 -4.58
C ARG A 64 -4.59 -1.73 -5.08
N HIS A 65 -4.64 -1.56 -6.39
CA HIS A 65 -4.90 -0.24 -6.97
C HIS A 65 -6.30 0.23 -6.59
N TYR A 66 -6.39 1.47 -6.20
CA TYR A 66 -7.66 2.08 -5.85
C TYR A 66 -8.41 2.49 -7.12
N GLY A 67 -9.70 2.14 -7.17
CA GLY A 67 -10.54 2.53 -8.30
C GLY A 67 -10.41 1.64 -9.51
N GLN A 68 -9.62 0.58 -9.46
CA GLN A 68 -9.52 -0.38 -10.55
C GLN A 68 -10.34 -1.62 -10.23
N ASP A 69 -10.97 -2.12 -11.25
CA ASP A 69 -11.79 -3.33 -11.14
C ASP A 69 -10.97 -4.59 -11.31
#